data_5019a75b873f679d49aca4599871b2f9
#
_entry.id   5019a75b873f679d49aca4599871b2f9
#
_cell.length_a   1.000
_cell.length_b   1.000
_cell.length_c   1.000
_cell.angle_alpha   90.00
_cell.angle_beta   90.00
_cell.angle_gamma   90.00
#
_symmetry.space_group_name_H-M   'P 1'
#
loop_
_entity.id
_entity.type
_entity.pdbx_description
1 polymer ?
#
loop_
_entity_poly.entity_id
_entity_poly.type
_entity_poly.pdbx_seq_one_letter_code
_entity_poly.pdbx_strand_id
1 'polypeptide(L)'
;MILRKEGRWWGTKMRRLLLDTNIYGLLIADEQLFRLKEEYNKKRAEYPVYALSLIRKELRATSKDKTLLNHNLRIALLSLYDEFVGSHQLIINENELMPIAKQYFQMYQELGGGFGREELWNDFMIVAGAAKKDLDIVVSHDKATMLSELSLKTYEMVNKSLNLKNPEFYDYLDFRDLLLRPPV
;
A
#
# COMPACT_ATOMS: atom_id res chain seq x y z
N MET A 1 11.88 50.41 11.00
CA MET A 1 11.63 49.24 11.86
C MET A 1 10.65 48.36 11.16
N ILE A 2 11.13 47.36 10.37
CA ILE A 2 10.32 46.48 9.52
C ILE A 2 10.18 45.17 10.27
N LEU A 3 8.96 44.91 10.75
CA LEU A 3 8.59 43.62 11.37
C LEU A 3 8.51 42.58 10.24
N ARG A 4 9.48 41.67 10.19
CA ARG A 4 9.39 40.42 9.42
C ARG A 4 8.37 39.50 10.10
N LYS A 5 7.19 39.29 9.49
CA LYS A 5 6.30 38.19 9.83
C LYS A 5 7.00 36.90 9.44
N GLU A 6 7.30 36.07 10.42
CA GLU A 6 7.76 34.69 10.22
C GLU A 6 6.66 33.91 9.50
N GLY A 7 6.82 33.71 8.19
CA GLY A 7 6.00 32.82 7.40
C GLY A 7 6.30 31.39 7.81
N ARG A 8 5.48 30.78 8.68
CA ARG A 8 5.46 29.33 8.85
C ARG A 8 4.92 28.74 7.54
N TRP A 9 5.82 28.14 6.78
CA TRP A 9 5.43 27.26 5.69
C TRP A 9 4.83 26.00 6.33
N TRP A 10 3.52 25.93 6.42
CA TRP A 10 2.81 24.69 6.71
C TRP A 10 2.83 23.85 5.43
N GLY A 11 3.99 23.29 5.08
CA GLY A 11 4.05 22.26 4.06
C GLY A 11 3.33 21.04 4.61
N THR A 12 2.22 20.66 3.98
CA THR A 12 1.59 19.37 4.23
C THR A 12 2.67 18.29 4.10
N LYS A 13 2.90 17.54 5.17
CA LYS A 13 3.95 16.52 5.19
C LYS A 13 3.59 15.45 4.17
N MET A 14 4.41 15.30 3.14
CA MET A 14 4.26 14.22 2.15
C MET A 14 4.18 12.88 2.88
N ARG A 15 3.15 12.08 2.57
CA ARG A 15 2.95 10.74 3.10
C ARG A 15 2.97 9.72 1.97
N ARG A 16 3.95 8.84 1.97
CA ARG A 16 4.19 7.85 0.93
C ARG A 16 3.31 6.62 1.14
N LEU A 17 2.50 6.29 0.14
CA LEU A 17 1.54 5.19 0.18
C LEU A 17 2.06 3.97 -0.58
N LEU A 18 1.65 2.79 -0.14
CA LEU A 18 1.74 1.55 -0.90
C LEU A 18 0.33 0.94 -0.94
N LEU A 19 -0.16 0.67 -2.16
CA LEU A 19 -1.45 0.02 -2.35
C LEU A 19 -1.21 -1.47 -2.60
N ASP A 20 -1.88 -2.31 -1.82
CA ASP A 20 -1.91 -3.76 -2.03
C ASP A 20 -2.68 -4.11 -3.32
N THR A 21 -2.43 -5.29 -3.86
CA THR A 21 -3.00 -5.78 -5.12
C THR A 21 -4.52 -5.71 -5.17
N ASN A 22 -5.19 -6.04 -4.06
CA ASN A 22 -6.66 -6.04 -3.97
C ASN A 22 -7.28 -4.64 -4.11
N ILE A 23 -6.56 -3.58 -3.77
CA ILE A 23 -7.03 -2.20 -3.86
C ILE A 23 -7.28 -1.78 -5.31
N TYR A 24 -6.45 -2.22 -6.25
CA TYR A 24 -6.67 -1.92 -7.68
C TYR A 24 -7.97 -2.54 -8.21
N GLY A 25 -8.32 -3.74 -7.73
CA GLY A 25 -9.60 -4.38 -8.05
C GLY A 25 -10.80 -3.60 -7.51
N LEU A 26 -10.72 -3.14 -6.27
CA LEU A 26 -11.75 -2.32 -5.64
C LEU A 26 -11.91 -0.96 -6.32
N LEU A 27 -10.80 -0.31 -6.67
CA LEU A 27 -10.83 0.95 -7.41
C LEU A 27 -11.54 0.81 -8.76
N ILE A 28 -11.27 -0.26 -9.52
CA ILE A 28 -11.94 -0.50 -10.81
C ILE A 28 -13.43 -0.73 -10.63
N ALA A 29 -13.83 -1.37 -9.54
CA ALA A 29 -15.24 -1.64 -9.23
C ALA A 29 -15.96 -0.44 -8.59
N ASP A 30 -15.25 0.61 -8.19
CA ASP A 30 -15.85 1.77 -7.54
C ASP A 30 -16.58 2.66 -8.56
N GLU A 31 -17.86 2.93 -8.32
CA GLU A 31 -18.68 3.80 -9.17
C GLU A 31 -18.12 5.22 -9.30
N GLN A 32 -17.30 5.66 -8.34
CA GLN A 32 -16.66 6.97 -8.34
C GLN A 32 -15.19 6.92 -8.82
N LEU A 33 -14.76 5.86 -9.49
CA LEU A 33 -13.37 5.71 -9.95
C LEU A 33 -12.84 6.96 -10.65
N PHE A 34 -13.62 7.56 -11.56
CA PHE A 34 -13.20 8.76 -12.27
C PHE A 34 -12.89 9.91 -11.31
N ARG A 35 -13.78 10.17 -10.34
CA ARG A 35 -13.59 11.19 -9.31
C ARG A 35 -12.38 10.89 -8.41
N LEU A 36 -12.20 9.62 -8.01
CA LEU A 36 -11.05 9.20 -7.21
C LEU A 36 -9.73 9.46 -7.93
N LYS A 37 -9.66 9.20 -9.24
CA LYS A 37 -8.49 9.50 -10.06
C LYS A 37 -8.20 11.00 -10.16
N GLU A 38 -9.23 11.82 -10.36
CA GLU A 38 -9.09 13.28 -10.39
C GLU A 38 -8.57 13.82 -9.05
N GLU A 39 -9.16 13.37 -7.93
CA GLU A 39 -8.72 13.79 -6.59
C GLU A 39 -7.32 13.28 -6.26
N TYR A 40 -6.98 12.05 -6.65
CA TYR A 40 -5.62 11.55 -6.52
C TYR A 40 -4.62 12.41 -7.29
N ASN A 41 -4.90 12.77 -8.53
CA ASN A 41 -4.01 13.61 -9.34
C ASN A 41 -3.75 14.98 -8.70
N LYS A 42 -4.76 15.57 -8.04
CA LYS A 42 -4.60 16.83 -7.28
C LYS A 42 -3.71 16.66 -6.06
N LYS A 43 -3.78 15.51 -5.40
CA LYS A 43 -3.08 15.20 -4.15
C LYS A 43 -1.81 14.36 -4.32
N ARG A 44 -1.43 14.05 -5.55
CA ARG A 44 -0.30 13.13 -5.84
C ARG A 44 1.03 13.57 -5.22
N ALA A 45 1.26 14.88 -5.12
CA ALA A 45 2.47 15.41 -4.49
C ALA A 45 2.47 15.23 -2.96
N GLU A 46 1.28 15.20 -2.35
CA GLU A 46 1.08 15.03 -0.91
C GLU A 46 1.04 13.53 -0.54
N TYR A 47 0.40 12.72 -1.39
CA TYR A 47 0.19 11.28 -1.19
C TYR A 47 0.72 10.45 -2.38
N PRO A 48 2.03 10.47 -2.69
CA PRO A 48 2.56 9.67 -3.79
C PRO A 48 2.41 8.18 -3.50
N VAL A 49 1.90 7.44 -4.49
CA VAL A 49 1.77 5.98 -4.42
C VAL A 49 3.04 5.34 -4.94
N TYR A 50 3.65 4.51 -4.11
CA TYR A 50 4.80 3.66 -4.42
C TYR A 50 4.34 2.22 -4.61
N ALA A 51 5.08 1.43 -5.36
CA ALA A 51 4.77 0.02 -5.54
C ALA A 51 6.02 -0.86 -5.64
N LEU A 52 5.85 -2.10 -5.18
CA LEU A 52 6.81 -3.17 -5.33
C LEU A 52 6.58 -3.94 -6.64
N SER A 53 7.64 -4.51 -7.21
CA SER A 53 7.55 -5.38 -8.39
C SER A 53 6.60 -6.57 -8.18
N LEU A 54 6.49 -7.06 -6.94
CA LEU A 54 5.60 -8.15 -6.54
C LEU A 54 4.14 -7.82 -6.87
N ILE A 55 3.67 -6.63 -6.52
CA ILE A 55 2.29 -6.19 -6.79
C ILE A 55 2.00 -6.21 -8.29
N ARG A 56 2.90 -5.66 -9.11
CA ARG A 56 2.73 -5.67 -10.56
C ARG A 56 2.73 -7.09 -11.14
N LYS A 57 3.53 -7.99 -10.57
CA LYS A 57 3.60 -9.42 -10.94
C LYS A 57 2.26 -10.11 -10.64
N GLU A 58 1.66 -9.86 -9.49
CA GLU A 58 0.34 -10.39 -9.12
C GLU A 58 -0.77 -9.88 -10.03
N LEU A 59 -0.80 -8.58 -10.34
CA LEU A 59 -1.77 -8.02 -11.29
C LEU A 59 -1.63 -8.65 -12.68
N ARG A 60 -0.42 -8.95 -13.11
CA ARG A 60 -0.16 -9.68 -14.37
C ARG A 60 -0.62 -11.13 -14.35
N ALA A 61 -0.69 -11.76 -13.18
CA ALA A 61 -1.17 -13.13 -13.03
C ALA A 61 -2.69 -13.26 -13.18
N THR A 62 -3.43 -12.14 -13.15
CA THR A 62 -4.87 -12.14 -13.46
C THR A 62 -5.12 -12.77 -14.81
N SER A 63 -6.10 -13.70 -14.91
CA SER A 63 -6.44 -14.39 -16.16
C SER A 63 -6.74 -13.42 -17.30
N LYS A 64 -6.24 -13.73 -18.49
CA LYS A 64 -6.50 -12.94 -19.71
C LYS A 64 -7.97 -12.96 -20.14
N ASP A 65 -8.68 -14.01 -19.74
CA ASP A 65 -10.07 -14.22 -20.13
C ASP A 65 -11.08 -13.54 -19.20
N LYS A 66 -10.59 -13.01 -18.06
CA LYS A 66 -11.44 -12.24 -17.15
C LYS A 66 -11.76 -10.87 -17.75
N THR A 67 -13.03 -10.58 -17.83
CA THR A 67 -13.56 -9.28 -18.29
C THR A 67 -14.36 -8.60 -17.18
N LEU A 68 -14.33 -7.29 -17.17
CA LEU A 68 -15.18 -6.43 -16.35
C LEU A 68 -15.74 -5.34 -17.26
N LEU A 69 -17.06 -5.20 -17.32
CA LEU A 69 -17.75 -4.23 -18.20
C LEU A 69 -17.26 -4.29 -19.65
N ASN A 70 -17.11 -5.51 -20.19
CA ASN A 70 -16.60 -5.80 -21.55
C ASN A 70 -15.13 -5.40 -21.82
N HIS A 71 -14.39 -5.04 -20.80
CA HIS A 71 -12.95 -4.74 -20.89
C HIS A 71 -12.12 -5.87 -20.28
N ASN A 72 -10.94 -6.11 -20.83
CA ASN A 72 -10.01 -7.09 -20.26
C ASN A 72 -9.55 -6.60 -18.86
N LEU A 73 -9.93 -7.34 -17.82
CA LEU A 73 -9.67 -6.97 -16.43
C LEU A 73 -8.18 -6.76 -16.15
N ARG A 74 -7.32 -7.64 -16.67
CA ARG A 74 -5.87 -7.52 -16.45
C ARG A 74 -5.29 -6.24 -17.04
N ILE A 75 -5.75 -5.83 -18.24
CA ILE A 75 -5.32 -4.58 -18.87
C ILE A 75 -5.79 -3.39 -18.02
N ALA A 76 -7.04 -3.40 -17.57
CA ALA A 76 -7.58 -2.34 -16.74
C ALA A 76 -6.81 -2.19 -15.42
N LEU A 77 -6.51 -3.31 -14.73
CA LEU A 77 -5.72 -3.33 -13.50
C LEU A 77 -4.32 -2.76 -13.69
N LEU A 78 -3.62 -3.20 -14.75
CA LEU A 78 -2.26 -2.72 -15.04
C LEU A 78 -2.25 -1.24 -15.45
N SER A 79 -3.24 -0.79 -16.22
CA SER A 79 -3.36 0.64 -16.59
C SER A 79 -3.58 1.51 -15.36
N LEU A 80 -4.45 1.06 -14.45
CA LEU A 80 -4.71 1.78 -13.20
C LEU A 80 -3.46 1.80 -12.29
N TYR A 81 -2.75 0.68 -12.19
CA TYR A 81 -1.48 0.61 -11.49
C TYR A 81 -0.47 1.61 -12.07
N ASP A 82 -0.27 1.60 -13.38
CA ASP A 82 0.69 2.50 -14.04
C ASP A 82 0.29 3.98 -13.86
N GLU A 83 -1.00 4.30 -13.81
CA GLU A 83 -1.52 5.65 -13.56
C GLU A 83 -1.24 6.12 -12.12
N PHE A 84 -1.50 5.28 -11.11
CA PHE A 84 -1.29 5.65 -9.71
C PHE A 84 0.21 5.69 -9.34
N VAL A 85 0.97 4.69 -9.74
CA VAL A 85 2.38 4.55 -9.37
C VAL A 85 3.28 5.48 -10.20
N GLY A 86 3.05 5.58 -11.50
CA GLY A 86 3.90 6.39 -12.39
C GLY A 86 5.37 5.98 -12.29
N SER A 87 6.24 6.90 -11.94
CA SER A 87 7.68 6.68 -11.78
C SER A 87 8.10 6.14 -10.40
N HIS A 88 7.17 5.96 -9.46
CA HIS A 88 7.48 5.55 -8.08
C HIS A 88 7.57 4.03 -7.91
N GLN A 89 8.01 3.31 -8.94
CA GLN A 89 8.32 1.88 -8.83
C GLN A 89 9.56 1.70 -7.94
N LEU A 90 9.39 0.99 -6.83
CA LEU A 90 10.50 0.67 -5.93
C LEU A 90 11.34 -0.48 -6.52
N ILE A 91 12.63 -0.26 -6.64
CA ILE A 91 13.60 -1.28 -7.02
C ILE A 91 14.13 -1.89 -5.72
N ILE A 92 13.60 -3.06 -5.36
CA ILE A 92 14.07 -3.84 -4.22
C ILE A 92 14.23 -5.29 -4.68
N ASN A 93 15.37 -5.89 -4.33
CA ASN A 93 15.56 -7.31 -4.52
C ASN A 93 14.70 -8.07 -3.49
N GLU A 94 13.88 -9.03 -3.94
CA GLU A 94 13.07 -9.87 -3.05
C GLU A 94 13.92 -10.55 -1.97
N ASN A 95 15.17 -10.92 -2.27
CA ASN A 95 16.11 -11.48 -1.30
C ASN A 95 16.41 -10.55 -0.11
N GLU A 96 16.26 -9.25 -0.29
CA GLU A 96 16.44 -8.29 0.82
C GLU A 96 15.22 -8.22 1.73
N LEU A 97 14.04 -8.59 1.25
CA LEU A 97 12.79 -8.59 2.00
C LEU A 97 12.54 -9.91 2.72
N MET A 98 13.01 -11.02 2.15
CA MET A 98 12.82 -12.36 2.71
C MET A 98 13.23 -12.51 4.18
N PRO A 99 14.36 -11.95 4.67
CA PRO A 99 14.70 -12.05 6.08
C PRO A 99 13.68 -11.39 7.01
N ILE A 100 13.13 -10.25 6.60
CA ILE A 100 12.10 -9.51 7.36
C ILE A 100 10.79 -10.30 7.35
N ALA A 101 10.35 -10.75 6.15
CA ALA A 101 9.13 -11.53 6.00
C ALA A 101 9.18 -12.86 6.78
N LYS A 102 10.37 -13.51 6.87
CA LYS A 102 10.57 -14.69 7.71
C LYS A 102 10.37 -14.39 9.20
N GLN A 103 10.87 -13.24 9.67
CA GLN A 103 10.68 -12.82 11.05
C GLN A 103 9.21 -12.50 11.35
N TYR A 104 8.49 -11.87 10.39
CA TYR A 104 7.05 -11.70 10.54
C TYR A 104 6.34 -13.07 10.67
N PHE A 105 6.66 -14.02 9.79
CA PHE A 105 6.03 -15.33 9.86
C PHE A 105 6.34 -16.07 11.18
N GLN A 106 7.59 -16.04 11.62
CA GLN A 106 7.98 -16.64 12.90
C GLN A 106 7.23 -16.00 14.07
N MET A 107 7.22 -14.68 14.18
CA MET A 107 6.50 -13.95 15.22
C MET A 107 5.00 -14.21 15.17
N TYR A 108 4.40 -14.25 13.97
CA TYR A 108 2.99 -14.57 13.78
C TYR A 108 2.64 -15.95 14.37
N GLN A 109 3.49 -16.96 14.12
CA GLN A 109 3.31 -18.29 14.70
C GLN A 109 3.50 -18.29 16.23
N GLU A 110 4.50 -17.58 16.75
CA GLU A 110 4.73 -17.44 18.20
C GLU A 110 3.54 -16.78 18.92
N LEU A 111 2.83 -15.89 18.25
CA LEU A 111 1.61 -15.25 18.75
C LEU A 111 0.35 -16.11 18.60
N GLY A 112 0.47 -17.35 18.08
CA GLY A 112 -0.64 -18.28 17.93
C GLY A 112 -1.38 -18.19 16.59
N GLY A 113 -0.74 -17.63 15.56
CA GLY A 113 -1.31 -17.51 14.21
C GLY A 113 -1.54 -18.88 13.56
N GLY A 114 -2.72 -19.05 12.93
CA GLY A 114 -3.17 -20.30 12.34
C GLY A 114 -2.97 -20.45 10.83
N PHE A 115 -2.71 -19.34 10.11
CA PHE A 115 -2.48 -19.40 8.66
C PHE A 115 -1.09 -19.94 8.32
N GLY A 116 -1.02 -20.68 7.21
CA GLY A 116 0.24 -21.19 6.68
C GLY A 116 1.07 -20.11 6.00
N ARG A 117 2.34 -20.44 5.76
CA ARG A 117 3.27 -19.51 5.10
C ARG A 117 2.80 -19.09 3.71
N GLU A 118 2.23 -20.00 2.95
CA GLU A 118 1.79 -19.74 1.56
C GLU A 118 0.69 -18.68 1.51
N GLU A 119 -0.17 -18.61 2.53
CA GLU A 119 -1.27 -17.66 2.62
C GLU A 119 -0.82 -16.24 2.98
N LEU A 120 0.24 -16.13 3.81
CA LEU A 120 0.70 -14.84 4.37
C LEU A 120 1.94 -14.27 3.69
N TRP A 121 2.63 -15.08 2.85
CA TRP A 121 3.96 -14.72 2.40
C TRP A 121 4.01 -13.43 1.58
N ASN A 122 3.05 -13.25 0.68
CA ASN A 122 2.98 -12.05 -0.16
C ASN A 122 2.69 -10.81 0.68
N ASP A 123 1.76 -10.91 1.64
CA ASP A 123 1.42 -9.83 2.56
C ASP A 123 2.66 -9.41 3.36
N PHE A 124 3.37 -10.38 3.92
CA PHE A 124 4.60 -10.12 4.68
C PHE A 124 5.70 -9.51 3.83
N MET A 125 5.85 -9.93 2.57
CA MET A 125 6.80 -9.32 1.63
C MET A 125 6.42 -7.87 1.28
N ILE A 126 5.14 -7.59 1.09
CA ILE A 126 4.62 -6.24 0.82
C ILE A 126 4.90 -5.32 2.01
N VAL A 127 4.55 -5.75 3.22
CA VAL A 127 4.77 -4.95 4.44
C VAL A 127 6.27 -4.80 4.75
N ALA A 128 7.08 -5.85 4.54
CA ALA A 128 8.54 -5.77 4.66
C ALA A 128 9.14 -4.72 3.71
N GLY A 129 8.63 -4.65 2.48
CA GLY A 129 9.04 -3.64 1.50
C GLY A 129 8.67 -2.23 1.94
N ALA A 130 7.46 -2.04 2.45
CA ALA A 130 7.01 -0.76 2.98
C ALA A 130 7.86 -0.30 4.16
N ALA A 131 8.10 -1.18 5.15
CA ALA A 131 8.93 -0.89 6.32
C ALA A 131 10.38 -0.57 5.94
N LYS A 132 10.99 -1.36 5.04
CA LYS A 132 12.37 -1.17 4.59
C LYS A 132 12.57 0.15 3.81
N LYS A 133 11.54 0.63 3.12
CA LYS A 133 11.57 1.91 2.36
C LYS A 133 10.96 3.08 3.11
N ASP A 134 10.73 2.93 4.41
CA ASP A 134 10.16 3.97 5.28
C ASP A 134 8.84 4.55 4.76
N LEU A 135 8.02 3.75 4.05
CA LEU A 135 6.72 4.20 3.59
C LEU A 135 5.80 4.51 4.78
N ASP A 136 4.87 5.44 4.57
CA ASP A 136 4.06 5.97 5.66
C ASP A 136 2.77 5.18 5.86
N ILE A 137 2.17 4.71 4.76
CA ILE A 137 0.86 4.04 4.78
C ILE A 137 0.90 2.82 3.86
N VAL A 138 0.39 1.69 4.35
CA VAL A 138 0.02 0.52 3.55
C VAL A 138 -1.51 0.46 3.49
N VAL A 139 -2.05 0.37 2.28
CA VAL A 139 -3.49 0.25 2.05
C VAL A 139 -3.80 -1.15 1.57
N SER A 140 -4.68 -1.87 2.26
CA SER A 140 -5.19 -3.17 1.88
C SER A 140 -6.67 -3.29 2.25
N HIS A 141 -7.36 -4.29 1.71
CA HIS A 141 -8.72 -4.64 2.11
C HIS A 141 -8.79 -6.02 2.75
N ASP A 142 -7.67 -6.71 2.86
CA ASP A 142 -7.60 -8.05 3.43
C ASP A 142 -7.58 -8.00 4.97
N LYS A 143 -8.77 -8.10 5.55
CA LYS A 143 -8.95 -8.13 7.00
C LYS A 143 -8.68 -9.52 7.61
N ALA A 144 -8.60 -10.56 6.79
CA ALA A 144 -8.35 -11.91 7.26
C ALA A 144 -6.85 -12.17 7.50
N THR A 145 -6.01 -11.63 6.64
CA THR A 145 -4.55 -11.83 6.69
C THR A 145 -3.80 -10.54 6.98
N MET A 146 -3.62 -9.64 6.01
CA MET A 146 -2.76 -8.47 6.14
C MET A 146 -3.18 -7.50 7.25
N LEU A 147 -4.49 -7.22 7.37
CA LEU A 147 -5.04 -6.28 8.35
C LEU A 147 -5.62 -6.97 9.59
N SER A 148 -5.37 -8.26 9.79
CA SER A 148 -5.80 -8.93 11.01
C SER A 148 -5.07 -8.34 12.23
N GLU A 149 -5.72 -8.31 13.38
CA GLU A 149 -5.12 -7.81 14.63
C GLU A 149 -3.79 -8.50 14.93
N LEU A 150 -3.71 -9.81 14.68
CA LEU A 150 -2.51 -10.60 14.91
C LEU A 150 -1.38 -10.20 13.96
N SER A 151 -1.68 -9.98 12.67
CA SER A 151 -0.70 -9.53 11.69
C SER A 151 -0.19 -8.13 12.02
N LEU A 152 -1.08 -7.20 12.37
CA LEU A 152 -0.70 -5.83 12.74
C LEU A 152 0.22 -5.82 13.96
N LYS A 153 -0.08 -6.62 14.99
CA LYS A 153 0.79 -6.80 16.16
C LYS A 153 2.13 -7.40 15.78
N THR A 154 2.13 -8.38 14.90
CA THR A 154 3.35 -9.01 14.36
C THR A 154 4.25 -7.98 13.70
N TYR A 155 3.71 -7.14 12.81
CA TYR A 155 4.48 -6.09 12.12
C TYR A 155 5.08 -5.10 13.12
N GLU A 156 4.29 -4.63 14.08
CA GLU A 156 4.75 -3.68 15.10
C GLU A 156 5.93 -4.25 15.90
N MET A 157 5.81 -5.48 16.39
CA MET A 157 6.85 -6.12 17.21
C MET A 157 8.15 -6.34 16.42
N VAL A 158 8.06 -6.88 15.21
CA VAL A 158 9.23 -7.17 14.39
C VAL A 158 9.88 -5.89 13.88
N ASN A 159 9.10 -4.92 13.39
CA ASN A 159 9.64 -3.64 12.91
C ASN A 159 10.37 -2.92 14.04
N LYS A 160 9.80 -2.91 15.24
CA LYS A 160 10.45 -2.35 16.42
C LYS A 160 11.78 -3.04 16.74
N SER A 161 11.82 -4.38 16.69
CA SER A 161 13.05 -5.16 16.98
C SER A 161 14.15 -4.93 15.94
N LEU A 162 13.77 -4.67 14.67
CA LEU A 162 14.69 -4.41 13.57
C LEU A 162 15.01 -2.90 13.39
N ASN A 163 14.47 -2.04 14.23
CA ASN A 163 14.57 -0.57 14.09
C ASN A 163 14.08 -0.08 12.72
N LEU A 164 13.03 -0.71 12.22
CA LEU A 164 12.32 -0.31 10.99
C LEU A 164 11.09 0.52 11.35
N LYS A 165 10.69 1.38 10.41
CA LYS A 165 9.44 2.10 10.52
C LYS A 165 8.26 1.13 10.39
N ASN A 166 7.30 1.22 11.32
CA ASN A 166 6.02 0.54 11.17
C ASN A 166 5.08 1.46 10.38
N PRO A 167 4.60 1.07 9.18
CA PRO A 167 3.64 1.88 8.45
C PRO A 167 2.30 1.93 9.18
N GLU A 168 1.51 2.97 8.94
CA GLU A 168 0.10 2.96 9.26
C GLU A 168 -0.66 2.06 8.27
N PHE A 169 -1.72 1.42 8.73
CA PHE A 169 -2.53 0.54 7.90
C PHE A 169 -3.91 1.15 7.69
N TYR A 170 -4.28 1.31 6.44
CA TYR A 170 -5.57 1.84 6.01
C TYR A 170 -6.35 0.76 5.26
N ASP A 171 -7.67 0.73 5.46
CA ASP A 171 -8.53 -0.05 4.57
C ASP A 171 -8.91 0.79 3.32
N TYR A 172 -9.68 0.17 2.42
CA TYR A 172 -10.11 0.84 1.19
C TYR A 172 -10.94 2.09 1.46
N LEU A 173 -11.80 2.08 2.48
CA LEU A 173 -12.63 3.23 2.82
C LEU A 173 -11.80 4.38 3.39
N ASP A 174 -10.82 4.08 4.23
CA ASP A 174 -9.87 5.09 4.74
C ASP A 174 -9.10 5.76 3.60
N PHE A 175 -8.64 4.97 2.64
CA PHE A 175 -7.95 5.48 1.46
C PHE A 175 -8.87 6.34 0.58
N ARG A 176 -10.08 5.88 0.33
CA ARG A 176 -11.09 6.63 -0.41
C ARG A 176 -11.41 7.96 0.26
N ASP A 177 -11.61 7.95 1.56
CA ASP A 177 -11.84 9.16 2.36
C ASP A 177 -10.65 10.11 2.32
N LEU A 178 -9.43 9.58 2.40
CA LEU A 178 -8.20 10.39 2.27
C LEU A 178 -8.17 11.16 0.95
N LEU A 179 -8.59 10.53 -0.15
CA LEU A 179 -8.64 11.18 -1.46
C LEU A 179 -9.77 12.20 -1.56
N LEU A 180 -10.96 11.88 -1.04
CA LEU A 180 -12.17 12.70 -1.21
C LEU A 180 -12.28 13.84 -0.20
N ARG A 181 -11.52 13.84 0.90
CA ARG A 181 -11.53 14.95 1.85
C ARG A 181 -11.08 16.24 1.16
N PRO A 182 -11.76 17.37 1.40
CA PRO A 182 -11.27 18.65 0.92
C PRO A 182 -9.88 18.93 1.51
N PRO A 183 -9.02 19.66 0.79
CA PRO A 183 -7.76 20.11 1.36
C PRO A 183 -8.05 20.97 2.60
N VAL A 184 -7.28 20.74 3.68
CA VAL A 184 -7.39 21.49 4.94
C VAL A 184 -6.77 22.90 4.77
#